data_59ca58bd983dcb5752634ee3521ca053
#
_entry.id   59ca58bd983dcb5752634ee3521ca053
#
_cell.length_a   1.000
_cell.length_b   1.000
_cell.length_c   1.000
_cell.angle_alpha   90.00
_cell.angle_beta   90.00
_cell.angle_gamma   90.00
#
_symmetry.space_group_name_H-M   'P 1'
#
loop_
_entity.id
_entity.type
_entity.pdbx_description
1 polymer ?
#
loop_
_entity_poly.entity_id
_entity_poly.type
_entity_poly.pdbx_seq_one_letter_code
_entity_poly.pdbx_strand_id
1 'polypeptide(L)'
;MRLSHSCGTAAATALLALATATATPATAATPAGKDTNFLQAIHQSNLAEIAAGQDARTHATTACVKRVAAVLVRDHTKLDAQGRMLARNKGVSLPAAPTAAQQRQLAAVKAHAGTSAYDPAWLKAQAEGHTQALKLIDNEISSGTDAKVRATARAARPIVAEHLAMVRGGVCHA
;
A
#
# COMPACT_ATOMS: atom_id res chain seq x y z
N MET A 1 32.90 8.93 -90.04
CA MET A 1 31.97 8.10 -89.29
C MET A 1 31.96 8.61 -87.82
N ARG A 2 30.93 9.36 -87.41
CA ARG A 2 30.82 9.87 -86.06
C ARG A 2 29.57 9.25 -85.47
N LEU A 3 29.72 8.43 -84.39
CA LEU A 3 28.64 7.91 -83.60
C LEU A 3 28.36 8.81 -82.43
N SER A 4 27.15 9.38 -82.42
CA SER A 4 26.64 10.22 -81.35
C SER A 4 26.00 9.31 -80.29
N HIS A 5 26.45 9.37 -79.06
CA HIS A 5 25.81 8.74 -77.93
C HIS A 5 24.93 9.74 -77.18
N SER A 6 23.63 9.50 -77.24
CA SER A 6 22.64 10.24 -76.45
C SER A 6 22.60 9.72 -75.04
N CYS A 7 22.91 10.55 -74.08
CA CYS A 7 22.80 10.28 -72.65
C CYS A 7 21.40 10.65 -72.18
N GLY A 8 20.57 9.66 -71.85
CA GLY A 8 19.25 9.89 -71.29
C GLY A 8 19.35 9.98 -69.74
N THR A 9 19.01 11.17 -69.23
CA THR A 9 18.90 11.40 -67.77
C THR A 9 17.52 10.95 -67.28
N ALA A 10 17.50 9.88 -66.43
CA ALA A 10 16.30 9.46 -65.74
C ALA A 10 16.20 10.28 -64.41
N ALA A 11 15.20 11.11 -64.31
CA ALA A 11 14.89 11.80 -63.06
C ALA A 11 14.08 10.87 -62.16
N ALA A 12 14.68 10.47 -61.02
CA ALA A 12 13.99 9.72 -59.97
C ALA A 12 13.33 10.73 -59.00
N THR A 13 12.01 10.81 -59.01
CA THR A 13 11.21 11.53 -58.03
C THR A 13 11.04 10.69 -56.79
N ALA A 14 11.73 11.06 -55.72
CA ALA A 14 11.52 10.50 -54.38
C ALA A 14 10.30 11.14 -53.71
N LEU A 15 9.25 10.37 -53.52
CA LEU A 15 8.09 10.75 -52.70
C LEU A 15 8.44 10.58 -51.22
N LEU A 16 8.64 11.68 -50.50
CA LEU A 16 8.73 11.69 -49.05
C LEU A 16 7.32 11.56 -48.47
N ALA A 17 6.99 10.39 -47.90
CA ALA A 17 5.79 10.20 -47.07
C ALA A 17 6.04 10.75 -45.68
N LEU A 18 5.45 11.91 -45.35
CA LEU A 18 5.38 12.41 -43.97
C LEU A 18 4.41 11.54 -43.18
N ALA A 19 4.94 10.68 -42.33
CA ALA A 19 4.16 9.99 -41.31
C ALA A 19 3.87 10.98 -40.18
N THR A 20 2.65 11.51 -40.10
CA THR A 20 2.17 12.29 -38.96
C THR A 20 1.88 11.32 -37.80
N ALA A 21 2.80 11.26 -36.84
CA ALA A 21 2.56 10.58 -35.59
C ALA A 21 1.50 11.37 -34.79
N THR A 22 0.27 10.85 -34.73
CA THR A 22 -0.76 11.36 -33.83
C THR A 22 -0.39 10.97 -32.41
N ALA A 23 0.19 11.90 -31.65
CA ALA A 23 0.38 11.75 -30.22
C ALA A 23 -1.01 11.72 -29.56
N THR A 24 -1.43 10.56 -29.05
CA THR A 24 -2.59 10.44 -28.16
C THR A 24 -2.28 11.26 -26.89
N PRO A 25 -3.16 12.20 -26.49
CA PRO A 25 -2.96 12.93 -25.24
C PRO A 25 -2.99 11.92 -24.09
N ALA A 26 -1.89 11.85 -23.33
CA ALA A 26 -1.87 11.15 -22.05
C ALA A 26 -2.89 11.86 -21.15
N THR A 27 -4.01 11.20 -20.85
CA THR A 27 -4.96 11.67 -19.85
C THR A 27 -4.24 11.72 -18.52
N ALA A 28 -3.92 12.91 -18.04
CA ALA A 28 -3.40 13.13 -16.70
C ALA A 28 -4.42 12.52 -15.71
N ALA A 29 -3.99 11.51 -14.93
CA ALA A 29 -4.84 10.92 -13.91
C ALA A 29 -5.25 12.04 -12.93
N THR A 30 -6.56 12.24 -12.75
CA THR A 30 -7.08 13.17 -11.74
C THR A 30 -6.52 12.73 -10.38
N PRO A 31 -5.97 13.67 -9.58
CA PRO A 31 -5.47 13.31 -8.23
C PRO A 31 -6.56 12.58 -7.47
N ALA A 32 -6.21 11.42 -6.89
CA ALA A 32 -7.16 10.64 -6.12
C ALA A 32 -7.71 11.50 -4.96
N GLY A 33 -9.03 11.52 -4.77
CA GLY A 33 -9.67 12.25 -3.69
C GLY A 33 -9.22 11.74 -2.31
N LYS A 34 -9.45 12.53 -1.25
CA LYS A 34 -9.04 12.20 0.14
C LYS A 34 -9.51 10.82 0.57
N ASP A 35 -10.79 10.50 0.35
CA ASP A 35 -11.38 9.21 0.70
C ASP A 35 -10.72 8.04 -0.08
N THR A 36 -10.36 8.25 -1.35
CA THR A 36 -9.64 7.25 -2.15
C THR A 36 -8.25 7.00 -1.58
N ASN A 37 -7.51 8.07 -1.26
CA ASN A 37 -6.18 7.97 -0.66
C ASN A 37 -6.23 7.26 0.69
N PHE A 38 -7.26 7.55 1.51
CA PHE A 38 -7.48 6.86 2.78
C PHE A 38 -7.70 5.35 2.55
N LEU A 39 -8.64 4.98 1.67
CA LEU A 39 -8.94 3.57 1.39
C LEU A 39 -7.71 2.79 0.91
N GLN A 40 -6.89 3.39 0.05
CA GLN A 40 -5.65 2.78 -0.43
C GLN A 40 -4.62 2.62 0.68
N ALA A 41 -4.39 3.68 1.45
CA ALA A 41 -3.38 3.69 2.51
C ALA A 41 -3.75 2.75 3.68
N ILE A 42 -5.02 2.74 4.10
CA ILE A 42 -5.47 1.87 5.20
C ILE A 42 -5.48 0.39 4.77
N HIS A 43 -5.78 0.10 3.50
CA HIS A 43 -5.63 -1.24 2.94
C HIS A 43 -4.18 -1.71 3.01
N GLN A 44 -3.22 -0.90 2.55
CA GLN A 44 -1.80 -1.24 2.62
C GLN A 44 -1.33 -1.43 4.08
N SER A 45 -1.84 -0.61 5.01
CA SER A 45 -1.58 -0.78 6.44
C SER A 45 -2.10 -2.13 6.94
N ASN A 46 -3.35 -2.49 6.62
CA ASN A 46 -3.91 -3.79 7.01
C ASN A 46 -3.09 -4.97 6.45
N LEU A 47 -2.65 -4.89 5.19
CA LEU A 47 -1.79 -5.93 4.61
C LEU A 47 -0.45 -6.05 5.34
N ALA A 48 0.15 -4.92 5.74
CA ALA A 48 1.39 -4.90 6.50
C ALA A 48 1.22 -5.53 7.88
N GLU A 49 0.12 -5.19 8.58
CA GLU A 49 -0.19 -5.74 9.90
C GLU A 49 -0.47 -7.25 9.86
N ILE A 50 -1.20 -7.71 8.85
CA ILE A 50 -1.44 -9.16 8.65
C ILE A 50 -0.11 -9.88 8.41
N ALA A 51 0.76 -9.35 7.55
CA ALA A 51 2.05 -9.96 7.25
C ALA A 51 2.98 -9.98 8.49
N ALA A 52 3.05 -8.87 9.23
CA ALA A 52 3.87 -8.76 10.44
C ALA A 52 3.34 -9.66 11.56
N GLY A 53 2.03 -9.78 11.71
CA GLY A 53 1.41 -10.68 12.70
C GLY A 53 1.63 -12.15 12.33
N GLN A 54 1.53 -12.53 11.07
CA GLN A 54 1.83 -13.89 10.62
C GLN A 54 3.30 -14.24 10.87
N ASP A 55 4.22 -13.33 10.61
CA ASP A 55 5.64 -13.51 10.89
C ASP A 55 5.90 -13.71 12.38
N ALA A 56 5.32 -12.89 13.26
CA ALA A 56 5.49 -12.99 14.70
C ALA A 56 4.91 -14.28 15.30
N ARG A 57 3.84 -14.82 14.74
CA ARG A 57 3.32 -16.13 15.17
C ARG A 57 4.36 -17.25 15.02
N THR A 58 5.26 -17.12 14.06
CA THR A 58 6.34 -18.09 13.80
C THR A 58 7.60 -17.75 14.59
N HIS A 59 8.03 -16.49 14.59
CA HIS A 59 9.36 -16.09 15.02
C HIS A 59 9.43 -15.43 16.40
N ALA A 60 8.29 -14.98 16.97
CA ALA A 60 8.29 -14.40 18.31
C ALA A 60 8.78 -15.42 19.36
N THR A 61 9.55 -14.92 20.32
CA THR A 61 10.15 -15.73 21.37
C THR A 61 9.21 -15.94 22.55
N THR A 62 8.30 -14.99 22.82
CA THR A 62 7.35 -15.07 23.94
C THR A 62 5.94 -15.48 23.48
N ALA A 63 5.27 -16.24 24.35
CA ALA A 63 3.86 -16.58 24.15
C ALA A 63 2.96 -15.33 24.13
N CYS A 64 3.36 -14.28 24.84
CA CYS A 64 2.63 -13.00 24.87
C CYS A 64 2.59 -12.35 23.48
N VAL A 65 3.73 -12.14 22.84
CA VAL A 65 3.81 -11.56 21.49
C VAL A 65 3.08 -12.43 20.48
N LYS A 66 3.19 -13.75 20.56
CA LYS A 66 2.42 -14.66 19.67
C LYS A 66 0.91 -14.49 19.80
N ARG A 67 0.39 -14.32 21.04
CA ARG A 67 -1.05 -14.07 21.25
C ARG A 67 -1.49 -12.72 20.70
N VAL A 68 -0.73 -11.65 20.95
CA VAL A 68 -1.02 -10.32 20.41
C VAL A 68 -1.02 -10.38 18.87
N ALA A 69 0.00 -11.00 18.27
CA ALA A 69 0.07 -11.18 16.82
C ALA A 69 -1.16 -11.91 16.25
N ALA A 70 -1.67 -12.92 16.94
CA ALA A 70 -2.88 -13.63 16.51
C ALA A 70 -4.13 -12.73 16.54
N VAL A 71 -4.25 -11.86 17.55
CA VAL A 71 -5.33 -10.84 17.62
C VAL A 71 -5.21 -9.87 16.45
N LEU A 72 -4.02 -9.32 16.20
CA LEU A 72 -3.79 -8.38 15.10
C LEU A 72 -4.13 -9.01 13.74
N VAL A 73 -3.69 -10.22 13.46
CA VAL A 73 -4.02 -10.92 12.19
C VAL A 73 -5.53 -11.08 12.04
N ARG A 74 -6.24 -11.54 13.08
CA ARG A 74 -7.69 -11.70 13.05
C ARG A 74 -8.42 -10.40 12.72
N ASP A 75 -8.07 -9.34 13.43
CA ASP A 75 -8.82 -8.09 13.37
C ASP A 75 -8.48 -7.29 12.11
N HIS A 76 -7.21 -7.20 11.73
CA HIS A 76 -6.82 -6.56 10.47
C HIS A 76 -7.33 -7.30 9.24
N THR A 77 -7.50 -8.63 9.29
CA THR A 77 -8.17 -9.38 8.22
C THR A 77 -9.64 -8.94 8.05
N LYS A 78 -10.37 -8.73 9.17
CA LYS A 78 -11.75 -8.23 9.13
C LYS A 78 -11.83 -6.78 8.65
N LEU A 79 -10.98 -5.91 9.18
CA LEU A 79 -10.90 -4.50 8.78
C LEU A 79 -10.58 -4.37 7.29
N ASP A 80 -9.63 -5.17 6.79
CA ASP A 80 -9.28 -5.19 5.37
C ASP A 80 -10.44 -5.64 4.49
N ALA A 81 -11.14 -6.70 4.87
CA ALA A 81 -12.30 -7.20 4.13
C ALA A 81 -13.40 -6.13 4.01
N GLN A 82 -13.66 -5.38 5.08
CA GLN A 82 -14.63 -4.28 5.09
C GLN A 82 -14.17 -3.12 4.19
N GLY A 83 -12.90 -2.73 4.29
CA GLY A 83 -12.31 -1.68 3.45
C GLY A 83 -12.34 -2.03 1.97
N ARG A 84 -11.99 -3.26 1.61
CA ARG A 84 -12.03 -3.77 0.22
C ARG A 84 -13.46 -3.79 -0.35
N MET A 85 -14.44 -4.18 0.45
CA MET A 85 -15.84 -4.16 0.01
C MET A 85 -16.28 -2.71 -0.27
N LEU A 86 -15.94 -1.77 0.60
CA LEU A 86 -16.26 -0.36 0.41
C LEU A 86 -15.55 0.22 -0.82
N ALA A 87 -14.26 -0.09 -1.01
CA ALA A 87 -13.49 0.34 -2.17
C ALA A 87 -14.11 -0.16 -3.49
N ARG A 88 -14.51 -1.45 -3.55
CA ARG A 88 -15.22 -2.00 -4.72
C ARG A 88 -16.51 -1.24 -5.02
N ASN A 89 -17.32 -0.97 -4.00
CA ASN A 89 -18.60 -0.26 -4.17
C ASN A 89 -18.41 1.19 -4.65
N LYS A 90 -17.20 1.73 -4.51
CA LYS A 90 -16.82 3.09 -4.96
C LYS A 90 -15.96 3.10 -6.22
N GLY A 91 -15.68 1.97 -6.82
CA GLY A 91 -14.80 1.89 -7.99
C GLY A 91 -13.34 2.26 -7.69
N VAL A 92 -12.91 2.16 -6.44
CA VAL A 92 -11.53 2.46 -6.03
C VAL A 92 -10.66 1.23 -6.22
N SER A 93 -9.60 1.35 -7.04
CA SER A 93 -8.56 0.33 -7.17
C SER A 93 -7.63 0.38 -5.96
N LEU A 94 -7.41 -0.78 -5.34
CA LEU A 94 -6.52 -0.92 -4.19
C LEU A 94 -5.15 -1.48 -4.61
N PRO A 95 -4.04 -1.03 -4.00
CA PRO A 95 -2.72 -1.61 -4.22
C PRO A 95 -2.68 -3.10 -3.84
N ALA A 96 -1.89 -3.91 -4.55
CA ALA A 96 -1.82 -5.34 -4.29
C ALA A 96 -0.94 -5.73 -3.09
N ALA A 97 -0.14 -4.79 -2.55
CA ALA A 97 0.87 -5.05 -1.52
C ALA A 97 1.03 -3.86 -0.55
N PRO A 98 1.63 -4.09 0.62
CA PRO A 98 2.09 -3.02 1.49
C PRO A 98 3.06 -2.09 0.76
N THR A 99 3.22 -0.87 1.26
CA THR A 99 4.22 0.07 0.72
C THR A 99 5.64 -0.48 0.86
N ALA A 100 6.56 -0.01 0.01
CA ALA A 100 7.98 -0.37 0.12
C ALA A 100 8.58 -0.04 1.50
N ALA A 101 8.10 1.02 2.16
CA ALA A 101 8.52 1.38 3.52
C ALA A 101 8.06 0.33 4.55
N GLN A 102 6.81 -0.10 4.49
CA GLN A 102 6.25 -1.15 5.36
C GLN A 102 6.95 -2.50 5.14
N GLN A 103 7.25 -2.84 3.89
CA GLN A 103 8.00 -4.06 3.57
C GLN A 103 9.42 -4.02 4.14
N ARG A 104 10.12 -2.89 4.04
CA ARG A 104 11.45 -2.71 4.65
C ARG A 104 11.39 -2.77 6.18
N GLN A 105 10.37 -2.20 6.81
CA GLN A 105 10.16 -2.28 8.25
C GLN A 105 9.99 -3.74 8.70
N LEU A 106 9.15 -4.51 8.01
CA LEU A 106 9.00 -5.95 8.29
C LEU A 106 10.32 -6.70 8.08
N ALA A 107 11.05 -6.43 7.00
CA ALA A 107 12.35 -7.05 6.75
C ALA A 107 13.37 -6.77 7.87
N ALA A 108 13.38 -5.54 8.42
CA ALA A 108 14.23 -5.18 9.55
C ALA A 108 13.86 -5.98 10.83
N VAL A 109 12.57 -6.18 11.11
CA VAL A 109 12.12 -7.04 12.21
C VAL A 109 12.55 -8.49 11.99
N LYS A 110 12.34 -9.02 10.79
CA LYS A 110 12.71 -10.41 10.42
C LYS A 110 14.20 -10.69 10.56
N ALA A 111 15.05 -9.70 10.41
CA ALA A 111 16.50 -9.84 10.59
C ALA A 111 16.87 -10.25 12.04
N HIS A 112 15.96 -10.09 13.01
CA HIS A 112 16.12 -10.51 14.40
C HIS A 112 15.53 -11.90 14.68
N ALA A 113 14.98 -12.61 13.68
CA ALA A 113 14.36 -13.92 13.86
C ALA A 113 15.32 -14.91 14.56
N GLY A 114 14.79 -15.66 15.53
CA GLY A 114 15.58 -16.61 16.31
C GLY A 114 16.44 -15.99 17.42
N THR A 115 16.35 -14.68 17.66
CA THR A 115 17.05 -13.98 18.74
C THR A 115 16.09 -13.32 19.73
N SER A 116 16.57 -12.98 20.93
CA SER A 116 15.79 -12.22 21.93
C SER A 116 15.46 -10.80 21.49
N ALA A 117 16.10 -10.28 20.45
CA ALA A 117 15.82 -8.94 19.90
C ALA A 117 14.57 -8.90 19.03
N TYR A 118 14.01 -10.04 18.62
CA TYR A 118 12.84 -10.09 17.75
C TYR A 118 11.61 -9.43 18.38
N ASP A 119 11.22 -9.86 19.57
CA ASP A 119 10.00 -9.38 20.24
C ASP A 119 10.02 -7.85 20.48
N PRO A 120 11.11 -7.26 21.04
CA PRO A 120 11.20 -5.81 21.17
C PRO A 120 11.15 -5.06 19.83
N ALA A 121 11.81 -5.57 18.79
CA ALA A 121 11.80 -4.95 17.47
C ALA A 121 10.39 -5.00 16.86
N TRP A 122 9.69 -6.13 16.98
CA TRP A 122 8.32 -6.28 16.50
C TRP A 122 7.35 -5.35 17.24
N LEU A 123 7.39 -5.33 18.59
CA LEU A 123 6.52 -4.46 19.39
C LEU A 123 6.71 -2.98 19.05
N LYS A 124 7.97 -2.54 18.85
CA LYS A 124 8.27 -1.18 18.43
C LYS A 124 7.68 -0.87 17.05
N ALA A 125 7.89 -1.75 16.07
CA ALA A 125 7.35 -1.58 14.72
C ALA A 125 5.82 -1.53 14.73
N GLN A 126 5.15 -2.37 15.51
CA GLN A 126 3.70 -2.37 15.67
C GLN A 126 3.21 -1.07 16.31
N ALA A 127 3.87 -0.57 17.36
CA ALA A 127 3.50 0.70 17.99
C ALA A 127 3.61 1.89 17.03
N GLU A 128 4.63 1.91 16.19
CA GLU A 128 4.81 2.93 15.16
C GLU A 128 3.72 2.83 14.07
N GLY A 129 3.46 1.64 13.55
CA GLY A 129 2.44 1.38 12.53
C GLY A 129 1.03 1.78 12.99
N HIS A 130 0.63 1.35 14.20
CA HIS A 130 -0.68 1.68 14.78
C HIS A 130 -0.82 3.18 15.06
N THR A 131 0.27 3.86 15.48
CA THR A 131 0.27 5.32 15.65
C THR A 131 0.02 6.03 14.32
N GLN A 132 0.64 5.56 13.24
CA GLN A 132 0.42 6.12 11.90
C GLN A 132 -0.99 5.83 11.40
N ALA A 133 -1.49 4.61 11.60
CA ALA A 133 -2.85 4.22 11.23
C ALA A 133 -3.91 5.08 11.96
N LEU A 134 -3.75 5.36 13.25
CA LEU A 134 -4.65 6.24 13.99
C LEU A 134 -4.65 7.66 13.42
N LYS A 135 -3.50 8.23 13.08
CA LYS A 135 -3.42 9.55 12.43
C LYS A 135 -4.17 9.56 11.10
N LEU A 136 -4.01 8.51 10.30
CA LEU A 136 -4.70 8.37 9.02
C LEU A 136 -6.22 8.27 9.21
N ILE A 137 -6.67 7.47 10.18
CA ILE A 137 -8.08 7.30 10.55
C ILE A 137 -8.67 8.62 11.07
N ASP A 138 -7.99 9.33 11.97
CA ASP A 138 -8.45 10.60 12.54
C ASP A 138 -8.54 11.70 11.48
N ASN A 139 -7.59 11.74 10.54
CA ASN A 139 -7.65 12.63 9.39
C ASN A 139 -8.86 12.33 8.49
N GLU A 140 -9.15 11.06 8.22
CA GLU A 140 -10.36 10.68 7.44
C GLU A 140 -11.64 11.06 8.17
N ILE A 141 -11.72 10.82 9.46
CA ILE A 141 -12.91 11.18 10.28
C ILE A 141 -13.20 12.68 10.23
N SER A 142 -12.14 13.50 10.27
CA SER A 142 -12.25 14.97 10.33
C SER A 142 -12.41 15.62 8.96
N SER A 143 -11.75 15.10 7.93
CA SER A 143 -11.63 15.78 6.63
C SER A 143 -12.09 14.97 5.42
N GLY A 144 -12.50 13.71 5.60
CA GLY A 144 -13.10 12.88 4.56
C GLY A 144 -14.44 13.47 4.07
N THR A 145 -14.76 13.24 2.83
CA THR A 145 -15.97 13.79 2.18
C THR A 145 -17.11 12.77 2.09
N ASP A 146 -16.77 11.48 2.00
CA ASP A 146 -17.76 10.41 1.90
C ASP A 146 -18.22 9.92 3.29
N ALA A 147 -19.52 9.96 3.53
CA ALA A 147 -20.11 9.58 4.81
C ALA A 147 -19.86 8.11 5.19
N LYS A 148 -19.83 7.18 4.20
CA LYS A 148 -19.60 5.74 4.45
C LYS A 148 -18.13 5.47 4.76
N VAL A 149 -17.20 6.16 4.08
CA VAL A 149 -15.76 6.04 4.35
C VAL A 149 -15.47 6.56 5.76
N ARG A 150 -15.97 7.74 6.12
CA ARG A 150 -15.84 8.29 7.49
C ARG A 150 -16.48 7.38 8.56
N ALA A 151 -17.64 6.78 8.28
CA ALA A 151 -18.27 5.85 9.22
C ALA A 151 -17.41 4.59 9.43
N THR A 152 -16.81 4.04 8.37
CA THR A 152 -15.88 2.90 8.45
C THR A 152 -14.63 3.28 9.25
N ALA A 153 -14.07 4.46 9.03
CA ALA A 153 -12.94 4.97 9.80
C ALA A 153 -13.29 5.09 11.30
N ARG A 154 -14.47 5.64 11.65
CA ARG A 154 -14.93 5.71 13.05
C ARG A 154 -15.07 4.34 13.69
N ALA A 155 -15.58 3.34 12.98
CA ALA A 155 -15.72 1.98 13.48
C ALA A 155 -14.37 1.28 13.70
N ALA A 156 -13.39 1.53 12.85
CA ALA A 156 -12.04 0.97 12.96
C ALA A 156 -11.21 1.59 14.10
N ARG A 157 -11.44 2.88 14.40
CA ARG A 157 -10.63 3.65 15.35
C ARG A 157 -10.44 3.00 16.73
N PRO A 158 -11.49 2.56 17.45
CA PRO A 158 -11.32 1.94 18.76
C PRO A 158 -10.54 0.64 18.69
N ILE A 159 -10.71 -0.16 17.64
CA ILE A 159 -9.98 -1.43 17.45
C ILE A 159 -8.48 -1.14 17.33
N VAL A 160 -8.09 -0.20 16.46
CA VAL A 160 -6.70 0.18 16.24
C VAL A 160 -6.08 0.82 17.49
N ALA A 161 -6.87 1.58 18.28
CA ALA A 161 -6.42 2.15 19.54
C ALA A 161 -6.17 1.06 20.61
N GLU A 162 -7.02 0.04 20.69
CA GLU A 162 -6.81 -1.11 21.56
C GLU A 162 -5.54 -1.90 21.17
N HIS A 163 -5.33 -2.14 19.87
CA HIS A 163 -4.10 -2.76 19.39
C HIS A 163 -2.85 -1.96 19.80
N LEU A 164 -2.90 -0.62 19.65
CA LEU A 164 -1.79 0.22 20.10
C LEU A 164 -1.52 0.07 21.61
N ALA A 165 -2.57 -0.02 22.44
CA ALA A 165 -2.42 -0.27 23.86
C ALA A 165 -1.77 -1.64 24.14
N MET A 166 -2.14 -2.69 23.39
CA MET A 166 -1.56 -4.01 23.54
C MET A 166 -0.05 -4.06 23.27
N VAL A 167 0.43 -3.24 22.31
CA VAL A 167 1.85 -3.26 21.91
C VAL A 167 2.72 -2.25 22.65
N ARG A 168 2.11 -1.19 23.25
CA ARG A 168 2.82 -0.16 24.02
C ARG A 168 2.83 -0.40 25.54
N GLY A 169 1.81 -1.00 26.08
CA GLY A 169 1.48 -0.97 27.51
C GLY A 169 2.30 -1.89 28.40
N GLY A 170 3.43 -2.42 27.96
CA GLY A 170 4.19 -3.38 28.77
C GLY A 170 3.50 -4.75 28.93
N VAL A 171 2.37 -4.96 28.25
CA VAL A 171 1.60 -6.23 28.33
C VAL A 171 2.45 -7.43 27.96
N CYS A 172 3.47 -7.23 27.12
CA CYS A 172 4.44 -8.23 26.69
C CYS A 172 5.90 -7.86 27.06
N HIS A 173 6.11 -6.86 27.90
CA HIS A 173 7.41 -6.49 28.44
C HIS A 173 7.53 -7.04 29.87
N ALA A 174 7.73 -8.33 30.00
CA ALA A 174 8.11 -8.99 31.24
C ALA A 174 9.58 -9.39 31.20
#